data_84a37b64a560d459111c2b4500f1c223
#
_entry.id   84a37b64a560d459111c2b4500f1c223
#
_cell.length_a   1.000
_cell.length_b   1.000
_cell.length_c   1.000
_cell.angle_alpha   90.00
_cell.angle_beta   90.00
_cell.angle_gamma   90.00
#
_symmetry.space_group_name_H-M   'P 1'
#
loop_
_entity.id
_entity.type
_entity.pdbx_description
1 polymer ?
#
loop_
_entity_poly.entity_id
_entity_poly.type
_entity_poly.pdbx_seq_one_letter_code
_entity_poly.pdbx_strand_id
1 'polypeptide(L)'
;MNRLFSIGMIILCAISCTAIESNKTLTAVESYIMERPDSALSVLESMNREDLVTHRNKAHHALLHAMALDKNFIDVTDDSIAKMAVDYYQKRGTKSKRARALYYLGKSYYYNQEYDKAILEFSKAERVAVGCDSLYLGMIKTAKAGVYNKTYNAIEELKYTSAALDIFNAIEAEAYYRPITHSLGIAYHNLDRYADALNVYKDLMDSSSEIDYYYIKAMISAAHSLIEMDDVNYYAIDSLFRTARYEYGAEFTEKDNWAWVYSLYRIGEINQAQNILDTLETTNELVANFWKSRIAAYTKDYRSAYEYDVLTTKQQSRVIEAILDESLAQYQNDYYQSEIKLVEYQVRMRTLALIALVVFAILIFVVASLLLGRYKKKQAEEKNQLLEYAEEIKRQLEESERNDYSELKKKFISLYKTRFATIGVLCDQYIQSAGRVDIEALMFKKVELLISEVKNDSNNRAAFEIMLDNDLDMIMTRLRAEMPKLKELDYAIFSYLIVGFDATTISRLLGITVNNVYAHKRRIRVRIEEKRPEHADQFLEMLA
;
A
#
# COMPACT_ATOMS: atom_id res chain seq x y z
N MET A 1 -25.94 -11.39 -39.34
CA MET A 1 -25.72 -10.75 -38.05
C MET A 1 -25.18 -11.74 -37.00
N ASN A 2 -25.78 -12.91 -36.79
CA ASN A 2 -25.32 -13.90 -35.79
C ASN A 2 -23.89 -14.44 -36.00
N ARG A 3 -23.41 -14.65 -37.23
CA ARG A 3 -22.03 -15.12 -37.49
C ARG A 3 -20.96 -14.09 -37.15
N LEU A 4 -21.18 -12.81 -37.39
CA LEU A 4 -20.26 -11.73 -37.01
C LEU A 4 -20.21 -11.55 -35.50
N PHE A 5 -21.33 -11.71 -34.81
CA PHE A 5 -21.40 -11.68 -33.34
C PHE A 5 -20.65 -12.87 -32.70
N SER A 6 -20.81 -14.08 -33.28
CA SER A 6 -20.09 -15.27 -32.82
C SER A 6 -18.57 -15.16 -33.03
N ILE A 7 -18.11 -14.62 -34.17
CA ILE A 7 -16.69 -14.39 -34.44
C ILE A 7 -16.14 -13.35 -33.48
N GLY A 8 -16.85 -12.25 -33.24
CA GLY A 8 -16.45 -11.23 -32.28
C GLY A 8 -16.34 -11.77 -30.85
N MET A 9 -17.24 -12.67 -30.45
CA MET A 9 -17.23 -13.30 -29.14
C MET A 9 -16.05 -14.29 -28.96
N ILE A 10 -15.71 -15.05 -30.02
CA ILE A 10 -14.54 -15.96 -30.03
C ILE A 10 -13.23 -15.15 -29.93
N ILE A 11 -13.11 -14.04 -30.67
CA ILE A 11 -11.93 -13.16 -30.60
C ILE A 11 -11.80 -12.54 -29.21
N LEU A 12 -12.89 -12.07 -28.61
CA LEU A 12 -12.89 -11.53 -27.24
C LEU A 12 -12.48 -12.59 -26.19
N CYS A 13 -12.95 -13.83 -26.34
CA CYS A 13 -12.57 -14.93 -25.48
C CYS A 13 -11.08 -15.28 -25.65
N ALA A 14 -10.56 -15.34 -26.88
CA ALA A 14 -9.15 -15.62 -27.14
C ALA A 14 -8.25 -14.53 -26.54
N ILE A 15 -8.56 -13.25 -26.74
CA ILE A 15 -7.86 -12.11 -26.15
C ILE A 15 -7.88 -12.17 -24.62
N SER A 16 -9.01 -12.54 -24.02
CA SER A 16 -9.15 -12.67 -22.57
C SER A 16 -8.30 -13.81 -22.01
N CYS A 17 -8.26 -14.96 -22.68
CA CYS A 17 -7.43 -16.12 -22.27
C CYS A 17 -5.93 -15.77 -22.33
N THR A 18 -5.46 -15.17 -23.42
CA THR A 18 -4.06 -14.75 -23.58
C THR A 18 -3.65 -13.72 -22.52
N ALA A 19 -4.53 -12.73 -22.24
CA ALA A 19 -4.28 -11.74 -21.19
C ALA A 19 -4.17 -12.37 -19.79
N ILE A 20 -4.97 -13.39 -19.49
CA ILE A 20 -4.95 -14.11 -18.21
C ILE A 20 -3.67 -14.95 -18.08
N GLU A 21 -3.28 -15.64 -19.14
CA GLU A 21 -2.07 -16.46 -19.17
C GLU A 21 -0.82 -15.61 -19.00
N SER A 22 -0.68 -14.53 -19.76
CA SER A 22 0.42 -13.56 -19.60
C SER A 22 0.47 -13.00 -18.17
N ASN A 23 -0.67 -12.66 -17.57
CA ASN A 23 -0.71 -12.17 -16.20
C ASN A 23 -0.26 -13.23 -15.18
N LYS A 24 -0.60 -14.51 -15.38
CA LYS A 24 -0.13 -15.61 -14.51
C LYS A 24 1.38 -15.76 -14.59
N THR A 25 1.94 -15.76 -15.79
CA THR A 25 3.39 -15.84 -16.02
C THR A 25 4.12 -14.68 -15.35
N LEU A 26 3.64 -13.43 -15.56
CA LEU A 26 4.24 -12.24 -14.94
C LEU A 26 4.15 -12.28 -13.40
N THR A 27 3.04 -12.76 -12.85
CA THR A 27 2.88 -12.91 -11.39
C THR A 27 3.82 -13.98 -10.83
N ALA A 28 4.01 -15.08 -11.55
CA ALA A 28 4.97 -16.11 -11.18
C ALA A 28 6.41 -15.57 -11.21
N VAL A 29 6.80 -14.85 -12.28
CA VAL A 29 8.11 -14.18 -12.36
C VAL A 29 8.32 -13.21 -11.21
N GLU A 30 7.32 -12.38 -10.89
CA GLU A 30 7.41 -11.42 -9.77
C GLU A 30 7.72 -12.10 -8.43
N SER A 31 7.28 -13.34 -8.23
CA SER A 31 7.47 -14.05 -6.96
C SER A 31 8.91 -14.54 -6.73
N TYR A 32 9.70 -14.75 -7.77
CA TYR A 32 11.05 -15.30 -7.65
C TYR A 32 12.17 -14.43 -8.25
N ILE A 33 11.84 -13.31 -8.86
CA ILE A 33 12.81 -12.44 -9.56
C ILE A 33 13.96 -11.94 -8.67
N MET A 34 13.71 -11.80 -7.36
CA MET A 34 14.75 -11.37 -6.41
C MET A 34 15.76 -12.50 -6.11
N GLU A 35 15.35 -13.74 -6.21
CA GLU A 35 16.17 -14.93 -5.90
C GLU A 35 16.84 -15.50 -7.14
N ARG A 36 16.15 -15.44 -8.30
CA ARG A 36 16.60 -16.01 -9.57
C ARG A 36 16.40 -15.02 -10.72
N PRO A 37 17.15 -13.91 -10.73
CA PRO A 37 16.98 -12.85 -11.71
C PRO A 37 17.33 -13.29 -13.14
N ASP A 38 18.29 -14.19 -13.32
CA ASP A 38 18.67 -14.79 -14.60
C ASP A 38 17.52 -15.58 -15.25
N SER A 39 16.89 -16.44 -14.46
CA SER A 39 15.71 -17.21 -14.89
C SER A 39 14.53 -16.27 -15.19
N ALA A 40 14.35 -15.24 -14.38
CA ALA A 40 13.32 -14.24 -14.60
C ALA A 40 13.52 -13.47 -15.91
N LEU A 41 14.75 -13.06 -16.20
CA LEU A 41 15.11 -12.38 -17.44
C LEU A 41 14.83 -13.26 -18.65
N SER A 42 15.30 -14.52 -18.63
CA SER A 42 15.09 -15.47 -19.72
C SER A 42 13.59 -15.68 -20.01
N VAL A 43 12.74 -15.81 -18.98
CA VAL A 43 11.30 -15.95 -19.16
C VAL A 43 10.69 -14.67 -19.76
N LEU A 44 11.07 -13.48 -19.25
CA LEU A 44 10.53 -12.23 -19.74
C LEU A 44 10.91 -11.95 -21.19
N GLU A 45 12.15 -12.27 -21.61
CA GLU A 45 12.61 -12.13 -22.98
C GLU A 45 11.96 -13.13 -23.95
N SER A 46 11.62 -14.34 -23.46
CA SER A 46 10.91 -15.34 -24.25
C SER A 46 9.43 -15.01 -24.50
N MET A 47 8.84 -14.09 -23.71
CA MET A 47 7.44 -13.70 -23.86
C MET A 47 7.20 -12.92 -25.16
N ASN A 48 6.26 -13.38 -25.99
CA ASN A 48 5.89 -12.65 -27.18
C ASN A 48 5.17 -11.34 -26.79
N ARG A 49 5.66 -10.20 -27.30
CA ARG A 49 5.06 -8.88 -27.05
C ARG A 49 3.61 -8.78 -27.53
N GLU A 50 3.22 -9.56 -28.53
CA GLU A 50 1.85 -9.62 -29.02
C GLU A 50 0.89 -10.23 -28.01
N ASP A 51 1.38 -11.12 -27.12
CA ASP A 51 0.59 -11.75 -26.06
C ASP A 51 0.33 -10.80 -24.88
N LEU A 52 1.05 -9.70 -24.80
CA LEU A 52 0.85 -8.65 -23.81
C LEU A 52 -0.29 -7.71 -24.23
N VAL A 53 -1.49 -8.24 -24.34
CA VAL A 53 -2.65 -7.55 -24.94
C VAL A 53 -3.12 -6.35 -24.10
N THR A 54 -3.01 -6.40 -22.78
CA THR A 54 -3.50 -5.33 -21.90
C THR A 54 -2.40 -4.32 -21.55
N HIS A 55 -2.76 -3.06 -21.40
CA HIS A 55 -1.82 -2.04 -20.88
C HIS A 55 -1.23 -2.42 -19.51
N ARG A 56 -2.01 -3.14 -18.68
CA ARG A 56 -1.55 -3.66 -17.40
C ARG A 56 -0.42 -4.68 -17.57
N ASN A 57 -0.60 -5.66 -18.47
CA ASN A 57 0.41 -6.69 -18.69
C ASN A 57 1.67 -6.10 -19.34
N LYS A 58 1.52 -5.15 -20.28
CA LYS A 58 2.66 -4.42 -20.86
C LYS A 58 3.46 -3.69 -19.81
N ALA A 59 2.80 -2.94 -18.94
CA ALA A 59 3.46 -2.20 -17.86
C ALA A 59 4.08 -3.13 -16.80
N HIS A 60 3.41 -4.24 -16.48
CA HIS A 60 3.93 -5.22 -15.54
C HIS A 60 5.17 -5.93 -16.09
N HIS A 61 5.12 -6.37 -17.36
CA HIS A 61 6.29 -6.90 -18.06
C HIS A 61 7.44 -5.89 -18.07
N ALA A 62 7.18 -4.64 -18.45
CA ALA A 62 8.20 -3.60 -18.50
C ALA A 62 8.86 -3.37 -17.13
N LEU A 63 8.07 -3.34 -16.05
CA LEU A 63 8.60 -3.21 -14.69
C LEU A 63 9.50 -4.39 -14.32
N LEU A 64 9.02 -5.62 -14.53
CA LEU A 64 9.77 -6.82 -14.20
C LEU A 64 11.02 -6.98 -15.09
N HIS A 65 10.94 -6.59 -16.35
CA HIS A 65 12.08 -6.63 -17.28
C HIS A 65 13.18 -5.65 -16.83
N ALA A 66 12.82 -4.39 -16.50
CA ALA A 66 13.78 -3.44 -15.95
C ALA A 66 14.40 -3.95 -14.64
N MET A 67 13.59 -4.58 -13.79
CA MET A 67 14.04 -5.21 -12.55
C MET A 67 15.00 -6.37 -12.80
N ALA A 68 14.67 -7.27 -13.75
CA ALA A 68 15.50 -8.41 -14.08
C ALA A 68 16.86 -7.97 -14.66
N LEU A 69 16.88 -6.97 -15.53
CA LEU A 69 18.12 -6.41 -16.09
C LEU A 69 19.01 -5.85 -14.98
N ASP A 70 18.48 -5.00 -14.08
CA ASP A 70 19.24 -4.44 -12.95
C ASP A 70 19.81 -5.54 -12.03
N LYS A 71 19.02 -6.57 -11.73
CA LYS A 71 19.44 -7.69 -10.85
C LYS A 71 20.46 -8.62 -11.53
N ASN A 72 20.54 -8.63 -12.84
CA ASN A 72 21.59 -9.32 -13.61
C ASN A 72 22.78 -8.42 -13.91
N PHE A 73 22.89 -7.25 -13.28
CA PHE A 73 23.97 -6.29 -13.47
C PHE A 73 24.11 -5.79 -14.91
N ILE A 74 22.99 -5.71 -15.63
CA ILE A 74 22.93 -5.17 -17.00
C ILE A 74 22.50 -3.70 -16.91
N ASP A 75 23.43 -2.82 -17.24
CA ASP A 75 23.19 -1.38 -17.22
C ASP A 75 22.30 -0.98 -18.41
N VAL A 76 21.13 -0.45 -18.11
CA VAL A 76 20.14 -0.02 -19.10
C VAL A 76 20.13 1.49 -19.22
N THR A 77 20.63 1.99 -20.33
CA THR A 77 20.62 3.43 -20.65
C THR A 77 19.34 3.87 -21.37
N ASP A 78 18.63 2.94 -22.04
CA ASP A 78 17.33 3.21 -22.66
C ASP A 78 16.21 3.29 -21.60
N ASP A 79 15.60 4.45 -21.48
CA ASP A 79 14.55 4.72 -20.50
C ASP A 79 13.14 4.28 -20.96
N SER A 80 12.99 3.83 -22.21
CA SER A 80 11.69 3.52 -22.82
C SER A 80 10.90 2.45 -22.07
N ILE A 81 11.60 1.40 -21.59
CA ILE A 81 11.00 0.30 -20.83
C ILE A 81 10.48 0.82 -19.50
N ALA A 82 11.31 1.53 -18.74
CA ALA A 82 10.94 2.06 -17.45
C ALA A 82 9.82 3.12 -17.55
N LYS A 83 9.86 3.99 -18.58
CA LYS A 83 8.80 4.96 -18.88
C LYS A 83 7.44 4.30 -19.09
N MET A 84 7.38 3.20 -19.84
CA MET A 84 6.15 2.45 -20.06
C MET A 84 5.51 1.98 -18.72
N ALA A 85 6.33 1.52 -17.79
CA ALA A 85 5.88 1.14 -16.45
C ALA A 85 5.41 2.37 -15.65
N VAL A 86 6.16 3.47 -15.67
CA VAL A 86 5.81 4.71 -14.97
C VAL A 86 4.50 5.28 -15.48
N ASP A 87 4.29 5.39 -16.79
CA ASP A 87 3.07 5.95 -17.42
C ASP A 87 1.80 5.22 -16.95
N TYR A 88 1.89 3.93 -16.77
CA TYR A 88 0.78 3.12 -16.27
C TYR A 88 0.62 3.25 -14.75
N TYR A 89 1.70 3.00 -13.98
CA TYR A 89 1.63 2.93 -12.52
C TYR A 89 1.46 4.29 -11.85
N GLN A 90 1.75 5.38 -12.53
CA GLN A 90 1.45 6.73 -12.07
C GLN A 90 -0.05 6.96 -11.85
N LYS A 91 -0.88 6.35 -12.70
CA LYS A 91 -2.34 6.51 -12.70
C LYS A 91 -3.08 5.31 -12.09
N ARG A 92 -2.46 4.12 -12.06
CA ARG A 92 -3.11 2.85 -11.72
C ARG A 92 -2.15 1.93 -10.98
N GLY A 93 -2.68 1.02 -10.17
CA GLY A 93 -1.90 0.04 -9.44
C GLY A 93 -1.55 0.47 -8.01
N THR A 94 -0.66 -0.30 -7.38
CA THR A 94 -0.25 -0.06 -5.99
C THR A 94 0.83 1.01 -5.90
N LYS A 95 0.95 1.67 -4.73
CA LYS A 95 2.04 2.61 -4.44
C LYS A 95 3.41 1.94 -4.58
N SER A 96 3.56 0.68 -4.13
CA SER A 96 4.82 -0.06 -4.26
C SER A 96 5.24 -0.22 -5.73
N LYS A 97 4.36 -0.67 -6.63
CA LYS A 97 4.69 -0.78 -8.07
C LYS A 97 5.02 0.56 -8.72
N ARG A 98 4.35 1.63 -8.29
CA ARG A 98 4.68 2.99 -8.71
C ARG A 98 6.08 3.42 -8.26
N ALA A 99 6.43 3.17 -6.98
CA ALA A 99 7.75 3.48 -6.45
C ALA A 99 8.85 2.72 -7.19
N ARG A 100 8.64 1.42 -7.45
CA ARG A 100 9.56 0.57 -8.20
C ARG A 100 9.76 1.06 -9.63
N ALA A 101 8.67 1.39 -10.33
CA ALA A 101 8.75 1.92 -11.70
C ALA A 101 9.57 3.22 -11.77
N LEU A 102 9.32 4.15 -10.86
CA LEU A 102 10.10 5.41 -10.75
C LEU A 102 11.57 5.14 -10.39
N TYR A 103 11.83 4.17 -9.52
CA TYR A 103 13.20 3.75 -9.18
C TYR A 103 13.95 3.26 -10.42
N TYR A 104 13.38 2.37 -11.23
CA TYR A 104 14.04 1.86 -12.43
C TYR A 104 14.18 2.90 -13.53
N LEU A 105 13.26 3.86 -13.62
CA LEU A 105 13.44 5.02 -14.49
C LEU A 105 14.63 5.89 -14.04
N GLY A 106 14.75 6.12 -12.72
CA GLY A 106 15.90 6.81 -12.15
C GLY A 106 17.23 6.07 -12.41
N LYS A 107 17.21 4.73 -12.36
CA LYS A 107 18.39 3.88 -12.70
C LYS A 107 18.80 4.05 -14.15
N SER A 108 17.86 4.08 -15.11
CA SER A 108 18.18 4.30 -16.52
C SER A 108 18.85 5.66 -16.73
N TYR A 109 18.34 6.71 -16.10
CA TYR A 109 18.98 8.03 -16.12
C TYR A 109 20.36 8.03 -15.46
N TYR A 110 20.52 7.31 -14.34
CA TYR A 110 21.82 7.18 -13.66
C TYR A 110 22.87 6.53 -14.56
N TYR A 111 22.54 5.43 -15.25
CA TYR A 111 23.45 4.76 -16.17
C TYR A 111 23.74 5.59 -17.43
N ASN A 112 22.80 6.43 -17.84
CA ASN A 112 23.00 7.41 -18.92
C ASN A 112 23.74 8.68 -18.47
N GLN A 113 24.18 8.74 -17.19
CA GLN A 113 24.87 9.89 -16.57
C GLN A 113 24.01 11.17 -16.51
N GLU A 114 22.69 11.06 -16.68
CA GLU A 114 21.73 12.14 -16.53
C GLU A 114 21.34 12.28 -15.04
N TYR A 115 22.31 12.70 -14.21
CA TYR A 115 22.21 12.67 -12.75
C TYR A 115 21.09 13.56 -12.17
N ASP A 116 20.81 14.68 -12.83
CA ASP A 116 19.70 15.58 -12.52
C ASP A 116 18.34 14.88 -12.65
N LYS A 117 18.12 14.17 -13.76
CA LYS A 117 16.91 13.38 -13.97
C LYS A 117 16.84 12.18 -13.02
N ALA A 118 17.97 11.52 -12.80
CA ALA A 118 18.05 10.39 -11.88
C ALA A 118 17.62 10.78 -10.47
N ILE A 119 18.19 11.86 -9.90
CA ILE A 119 17.85 12.31 -8.54
C ILE A 119 16.39 12.76 -8.43
N LEU A 120 15.82 13.32 -9.49
CA LEU A 120 14.42 13.70 -9.56
C LEU A 120 13.51 12.47 -9.48
N GLU A 121 13.75 11.45 -10.31
CA GLU A 121 12.92 10.24 -10.31
C GLU A 121 13.11 9.44 -9.02
N PHE A 122 14.32 9.34 -8.46
CA PHE A 122 14.54 8.75 -7.15
C PHE A 122 13.83 9.51 -6.03
N SER A 123 13.76 10.83 -6.09
CA SER A 123 13.03 11.63 -5.08
C SER A 123 11.51 11.44 -5.17
N LYS A 124 10.97 11.27 -6.40
CA LYS A 124 9.57 10.88 -6.60
C LYS A 124 9.31 9.47 -6.06
N ALA A 125 10.22 8.52 -6.35
CA ALA A 125 10.13 7.14 -5.88
C ALA A 125 10.17 7.08 -4.34
N GLU A 126 11.07 7.82 -3.70
CA GLU A 126 11.23 7.90 -2.24
C GLU A 126 9.91 8.30 -1.57
N ARG A 127 9.28 9.38 -2.03
CA ARG A 127 8.00 9.83 -1.46
C ARG A 127 6.89 8.80 -1.57
N VAL A 128 6.86 8.07 -2.67
CA VAL A 128 5.83 7.03 -2.87
C VAL A 128 6.13 5.80 -2.05
N ALA A 129 7.41 5.44 -1.85
CA ALA A 129 7.85 4.25 -1.13
C ALA A 129 7.64 4.36 0.39
N VAL A 130 7.68 5.57 0.94
CA VAL A 130 7.47 5.80 2.39
C VAL A 130 6.15 5.18 2.85
N GLY A 131 6.25 4.29 3.85
CA GLY A 131 5.13 3.59 4.47
C GLY A 131 4.48 2.49 3.63
N CYS A 132 5.07 2.11 2.48
CA CYS A 132 4.52 1.03 1.65
C CYS A 132 5.53 0.01 1.12
N ASP A 133 6.82 0.36 1.03
CA ASP A 133 7.87 -0.53 0.52
C ASP A 133 9.24 -0.16 1.10
N SER A 134 9.53 -0.66 2.31
CA SER A 134 10.76 -0.33 3.03
C SER A 134 12.01 -0.83 2.32
N LEU A 135 11.95 -1.98 1.64
CA LEU A 135 13.10 -2.51 0.89
C LEU A 135 13.47 -1.55 -0.25
N TYR A 136 12.47 -1.16 -1.07
CA TYR A 136 12.72 -0.21 -2.14
C TYR A 136 13.06 1.19 -1.61
N LEU A 137 12.56 1.59 -0.45
CA LEU A 137 12.97 2.84 0.18
C LEU A 137 14.48 2.83 0.50
N GLY A 138 15.01 1.74 1.05
CA GLY A 138 16.45 1.55 1.25
C GLY A 138 17.23 1.58 -0.06
N MET A 139 16.79 0.84 -1.08
CA MET A 139 17.40 0.83 -2.41
C MET A 139 17.41 2.21 -3.08
N ILE A 140 16.31 2.97 -2.96
CA ILE A 140 16.21 4.34 -3.49
C ILE A 140 17.21 5.25 -2.80
N LYS A 141 17.35 5.16 -1.47
CA LYS A 141 18.35 5.95 -0.74
C LYS A 141 19.77 5.58 -1.15
N THR A 142 20.05 4.30 -1.34
CA THR A 142 21.34 3.83 -1.90
C THR A 142 21.59 4.41 -3.28
N ALA A 143 20.60 4.42 -4.17
CA ALA A 143 20.73 4.98 -5.51
C ALA A 143 20.97 6.51 -5.47
N LYS A 144 20.28 7.24 -4.58
CA LYS A 144 20.53 8.67 -4.35
C LYS A 144 21.95 8.92 -3.84
N ALA A 145 22.44 8.12 -2.91
CA ALA A 145 23.82 8.18 -2.45
C ALA A 145 24.79 7.98 -3.61
N GLY A 146 24.50 7.01 -4.50
CA GLY A 146 25.30 6.78 -5.70
C GLY A 146 25.34 8.00 -6.66
N VAL A 147 24.21 8.70 -6.83
CA VAL A 147 24.18 9.97 -7.59
C VAL A 147 25.08 11.01 -6.92
N TYR A 148 24.96 11.21 -5.61
CA TYR A 148 25.76 12.19 -4.89
C TYR A 148 27.26 11.84 -4.87
N ASN A 149 27.61 10.56 -4.84
CA ASN A 149 28.99 10.11 -5.06
C ASN A 149 29.53 10.56 -6.43
N LYS A 150 28.76 10.32 -7.52
CA LYS A 150 29.14 10.73 -8.87
C LYS A 150 29.19 12.24 -9.09
N THR A 151 28.47 12.98 -8.25
CA THR A 151 28.38 14.45 -8.31
C THR A 151 29.25 15.15 -7.26
N TYR A 152 30.15 14.42 -6.62
CA TYR A 152 31.10 14.91 -5.59
C TYR A 152 30.44 15.62 -4.40
N ASN A 153 29.21 15.28 -4.08
CA ASN A 153 28.50 15.81 -2.91
C ASN A 153 28.58 14.81 -1.74
N ALA A 154 29.73 14.74 -1.13
CA ALA A 154 30.04 13.78 -0.06
C ALA A 154 29.13 13.91 1.18
N ILE A 155 28.62 15.11 1.48
CA ILE A 155 27.70 15.34 2.62
C ILE A 155 26.37 14.64 2.38
N GLU A 156 25.74 14.84 1.23
CA GLU A 156 24.48 14.17 0.90
C GLU A 156 24.69 12.67 0.65
N GLU A 157 25.85 12.26 0.09
CA GLU A 157 26.22 10.85 -0.04
C GLU A 157 26.19 10.16 1.33
N LEU A 158 26.90 10.70 2.35
CA LEU A 158 26.93 10.13 3.70
C LEU A 158 25.52 10.06 4.31
N LYS A 159 24.75 11.14 4.19
CA LYS A 159 23.38 11.22 4.72
C LYS A 159 22.48 10.12 4.15
N TYR A 160 22.49 9.95 2.82
CA TYR A 160 21.64 8.95 2.18
C TYR A 160 22.14 7.52 2.37
N THR A 161 23.45 7.31 2.43
CA THR A 161 24.07 6.01 2.73
C THR A 161 23.72 5.57 4.14
N SER A 162 23.88 6.45 5.15
CA SER A 162 23.51 6.16 6.53
C SER A 162 22.02 5.84 6.67
N ALA A 163 21.16 6.64 6.04
CA ALA A 163 19.73 6.40 6.07
C ALA A 163 19.32 5.08 5.38
N ALA A 164 20.02 4.65 4.33
CA ALA A 164 19.80 3.35 3.70
C ALA A 164 20.22 2.20 4.63
N LEU A 165 21.37 2.32 5.30
CA LEU A 165 21.85 1.34 6.28
C LEU A 165 20.86 1.16 7.43
N ASP A 166 20.34 2.25 7.99
CA ASP A 166 19.34 2.22 9.07
C ASP A 166 18.08 1.46 8.62
N ILE A 167 17.62 1.69 7.39
CA ILE A 167 16.44 1.01 6.84
C ILE A 167 16.71 -0.48 6.67
N PHE A 168 17.84 -0.86 6.06
CA PHE A 168 18.15 -2.28 5.83
C PHE A 168 18.37 -3.04 7.15
N ASN A 169 18.93 -2.39 8.17
CA ASN A 169 19.01 -2.95 9.52
C ASN A 169 17.62 -3.14 10.13
N ALA A 170 16.74 -2.15 10.02
CA ALA A 170 15.39 -2.19 10.59
C ALA A 170 14.49 -3.30 9.96
N ILE A 171 14.77 -3.69 8.71
CA ILE A 171 14.03 -4.74 8.01
C ILE A 171 14.81 -6.06 7.92
N GLU A 172 15.96 -6.16 8.60
CA GLU A 172 16.84 -7.35 8.61
C GLU A 172 17.22 -7.83 7.19
N ALA A 173 17.48 -6.88 6.28
CA ALA A 173 17.80 -7.17 4.88
C ALA A 173 19.29 -7.49 4.71
N GLU A 174 19.76 -8.63 5.19
CA GLU A 174 21.17 -9.05 5.25
C GLU A 174 21.91 -8.91 3.91
N ALA A 175 21.28 -9.26 2.80
CA ALA A 175 21.88 -9.17 1.47
C ALA A 175 22.31 -7.75 1.08
N TYR A 176 21.73 -6.72 1.71
CA TYR A 176 22.04 -5.31 1.45
C TYR A 176 23.00 -4.71 2.48
N TYR A 177 23.26 -5.39 3.59
CA TYR A 177 24.07 -4.87 4.68
C TYR A 177 25.52 -4.64 4.24
N ARG A 178 26.18 -5.66 3.68
CA ARG A 178 27.58 -5.55 3.26
C ARG A 178 27.82 -4.51 2.15
N PRO A 179 26.99 -4.47 1.07
CA PRO A 179 27.08 -3.42 0.05
C PRO A 179 26.97 -2.01 0.61
N ILE A 180 25.99 -1.74 1.47
CA ILE A 180 25.75 -0.39 1.99
C ILE A 180 26.79 0.01 3.04
N THR A 181 27.29 -0.93 3.85
CA THR A 181 28.37 -0.69 4.78
C THR A 181 29.66 -0.34 4.05
N HIS A 182 29.99 -1.03 2.98
CA HIS A 182 31.13 -0.64 2.12
C HIS A 182 30.94 0.77 1.54
N SER A 183 29.74 1.11 1.05
CA SER A 183 29.42 2.45 0.57
C SER A 183 29.53 3.51 1.67
N LEU A 184 29.23 3.18 2.93
CA LEU A 184 29.42 4.07 4.06
C LEU A 184 30.91 4.42 4.27
N GLY A 185 31.78 3.42 4.14
CA GLY A 185 33.23 3.66 4.19
C GLY A 185 33.69 4.58 3.06
N ILE A 186 33.16 4.40 1.83
CA ILE A 186 33.46 5.32 0.71
C ILE A 186 32.96 6.73 1.01
N ALA A 187 31.76 6.90 1.56
CA ALA A 187 31.23 8.21 1.90
C ALA A 187 32.05 8.94 2.96
N TYR A 188 32.57 8.21 3.96
CA TYR A 188 33.54 8.77 4.90
C TYR A 188 34.86 9.15 4.24
N HIS A 189 35.40 8.31 3.35
CA HIS A 189 36.60 8.62 2.57
C HIS A 189 36.44 9.91 1.77
N ASN A 190 35.29 10.08 1.09
CA ASN A 190 35.01 11.26 0.27
C ASN A 190 34.81 12.56 1.10
N LEU A 191 34.63 12.43 2.41
CA LEU A 191 34.58 13.52 3.39
C LEU A 191 35.91 13.76 4.11
N ASP A 192 37.01 13.17 3.62
CA ASP A 192 38.35 13.21 4.23
C ASP A 192 38.37 12.63 5.67
N ARG A 193 37.36 11.85 6.04
CA ARG A 193 37.22 11.15 7.32
C ARG A 193 37.84 9.75 7.23
N TYR A 194 39.12 9.69 6.88
CA TYR A 194 39.81 8.43 6.55
C TYR A 194 39.86 7.45 7.71
N ALA A 195 40.00 7.92 8.96
CA ALA A 195 39.98 7.07 10.13
C ALA A 195 38.60 6.38 10.32
N ASP A 196 37.51 7.10 10.09
CA ASP A 196 36.17 6.54 10.16
C ASP A 196 35.94 5.53 9.01
N ALA A 197 36.41 5.83 7.81
CA ALA A 197 36.36 4.92 6.68
C ALA A 197 37.09 3.60 7.00
N LEU A 198 38.31 3.69 7.55
CA LEU A 198 39.12 2.52 7.94
C LEU A 198 38.43 1.67 9.01
N ASN A 199 37.79 2.29 10.00
CA ASN A 199 37.03 1.56 11.00
C ASN A 199 35.87 0.78 10.35
N VAL A 200 35.11 1.42 9.45
CA VAL A 200 34.01 0.74 8.71
C VAL A 200 34.53 -0.42 7.88
N TYR A 201 35.64 -0.25 7.16
CA TYR A 201 36.20 -1.33 6.33
C TYR A 201 36.75 -2.46 7.19
N LYS A 202 37.38 -2.16 8.34
CA LYS A 202 37.85 -3.15 9.30
C LYS A 202 36.66 -3.95 9.87
N ASP A 203 35.62 -3.28 10.34
CA ASP A 203 34.43 -3.94 10.88
C ASP A 203 33.76 -4.83 9.81
N LEU A 204 33.75 -4.37 8.55
CA LEU A 204 33.21 -5.13 7.42
C LEU A 204 34.05 -6.40 7.12
N MET A 205 35.37 -6.34 7.26
CA MET A 205 36.25 -7.50 7.13
C MET A 205 36.14 -8.42 8.34
N ASP A 206 36.15 -7.89 9.56
CA ASP A 206 36.12 -8.67 10.81
C ASP A 206 34.77 -9.38 11.02
N SER A 207 33.68 -8.84 10.47
CA SER A 207 32.35 -9.44 10.54
C SER A 207 32.13 -10.61 9.57
N SER A 208 33.08 -10.86 8.67
CA SER A 208 32.98 -11.95 7.69
C SER A 208 33.72 -13.20 8.17
N SER A 209 33.03 -14.34 8.15
CA SER A 209 33.67 -15.64 8.35
C SER A 209 34.37 -16.16 7.09
N GLU A 210 34.07 -15.59 5.92
CA GLU A 210 34.59 -15.97 4.62
C GLU A 210 35.11 -14.75 3.86
N ILE A 211 36.10 -14.97 2.98
CA ILE A 211 36.63 -13.93 2.11
C ILE A 211 35.71 -13.81 0.89
N ASP A 212 34.76 -12.90 1.01
CA ASP A 212 33.80 -12.60 -0.05
C ASP A 212 34.22 -11.36 -0.88
N TYR A 213 33.37 -11.03 -1.87
CA TYR A 213 33.56 -9.86 -2.72
C TYR A 213 33.72 -8.56 -1.89
N TYR A 214 32.92 -8.35 -0.84
CA TYR A 214 32.96 -7.12 -0.04
C TYR A 214 34.12 -7.08 0.95
N TYR A 215 34.63 -8.23 1.39
CA TYR A 215 35.88 -8.31 2.13
C TYR A 215 37.03 -7.75 1.28
N ILE A 216 37.15 -8.22 0.04
CA ILE A 216 38.21 -7.79 -0.88
C ILE A 216 38.05 -6.31 -1.24
N LYS A 217 36.82 -5.86 -1.51
CA LYS A 217 36.55 -4.43 -1.78
C LYS A 217 36.87 -3.54 -0.60
N ALA A 218 36.56 -3.95 0.63
CA ALA A 218 36.92 -3.22 1.84
C ALA A 218 38.44 -3.12 2.01
N MET A 219 39.17 -4.20 1.73
CA MET A 219 40.65 -4.21 1.75
C MET A 219 41.25 -3.21 0.76
N ILE A 220 40.77 -3.20 -0.49
CA ILE A 220 41.22 -2.27 -1.52
C ILE A 220 40.86 -0.82 -1.13
N SER A 221 39.65 -0.59 -0.63
CA SER A 221 39.20 0.74 -0.22
C SER A 221 39.92 1.24 1.03
N ALA A 222 40.32 0.33 1.93
CA ALA A 222 41.18 0.67 3.06
C ALA A 222 42.57 1.12 2.58
N ALA A 223 43.15 0.45 1.57
CA ALA A 223 44.42 0.87 0.97
C ALA A 223 44.31 2.28 0.39
N HIS A 224 43.22 2.60 -0.31
CA HIS A 224 42.95 3.96 -0.80
C HIS A 224 42.86 4.98 0.35
N SER A 225 42.18 4.66 1.43
CA SER A 225 42.05 5.58 2.56
C SER A 225 43.37 5.79 3.33
N LEU A 226 44.17 4.73 3.44
CA LEU A 226 45.51 4.82 4.04
C LEU A 226 46.47 5.72 3.26
N ILE A 227 46.39 5.78 1.91
CA ILE A 227 47.21 6.65 1.04
C ILE A 227 46.99 8.14 1.37
N GLU A 228 45.80 8.51 1.82
CA GLU A 228 45.39 9.89 2.10
C GLU A 228 45.70 10.36 3.53
N MET A 229 46.18 9.46 4.42
CA MET A 229 46.51 9.81 5.80
C MET A 229 47.93 10.37 5.94
N ASP A 230 48.20 11.04 7.10
CA ASP A 230 49.53 11.36 7.54
C ASP A 230 50.25 10.10 8.05
N ASP A 231 51.60 10.09 8.05
CA ASP A 231 52.44 8.98 8.54
C ASP A 231 52.13 7.61 7.92
N VAL A 232 52.04 7.57 6.59
CA VAL A 232 51.62 6.43 5.81
C VAL A 232 52.68 5.33 5.72
N ASN A 233 52.30 4.11 6.08
CA ASN A 233 53.13 2.92 5.83
C ASN A 233 52.82 2.34 4.44
N TYR A 234 53.52 2.77 3.41
CA TYR A 234 53.32 2.31 2.02
C TYR A 234 53.62 0.82 1.81
N TYR A 235 54.47 0.19 2.67
CA TYR A 235 54.67 -1.26 2.62
C TYR A 235 53.39 -2.01 3.04
N ALA A 236 52.67 -1.52 4.01
CA ALA A 236 51.38 -2.11 4.40
C ALA A 236 50.34 -1.97 3.31
N ILE A 237 50.31 -0.81 2.63
CA ILE A 237 49.42 -0.56 1.49
C ILE A 237 49.74 -1.49 0.30
N ASP A 238 51.03 -1.64 -0.05
CA ASP A 238 51.46 -2.58 -1.09
C ASP A 238 51.05 -4.01 -0.73
N SER A 239 51.19 -4.42 0.54
CA SER A 239 50.75 -5.72 1.05
C SER A 239 49.24 -5.94 0.82
N LEU A 240 48.42 -4.92 1.09
CA LEU A 240 46.95 -5.02 0.89
C LEU A 240 46.63 -5.22 -0.60
N PHE A 241 47.24 -4.45 -1.51
CA PHE A 241 47.03 -4.61 -2.94
C PHE A 241 47.54 -5.97 -3.45
N ARG A 242 48.71 -6.42 -2.98
CA ARG A 242 49.24 -7.75 -3.36
C ARG A 242 48.34 -8.88 -2.90
N THR A 243 47.94 -8.84 -1.65
CA THR A 243 47.01 -9.84 -1.10
C THR A 243 45.70 -9.86 -1.90
N ALA A 244 45.09 -8.70 -2.13
CA ALA A 244 43.87 -8.61 -2.93
C ALA A 244 44.05 -9.18 -4.34
N ARG A 245 45.16 -8.83 -5.02
CA ARG A 245 45.42 -9.21 -6.43
C ARG A 245 45.82 -10.68 -6.57
N TYR A 246 46.81 -11.11 -5.79
CA TYR A 246 47.47 -12.39 -6.02
C TYR A 246 46.96 -13.52 -5.16
N GLU A 247 46.48 -13.23 -3.95
CA GLU A 247 45.91 -14.26 -3.09
C GLU A 247 44.42 -14.45 -3.31
N TYR A 248 43.69 -13.33 -3.51
CA TYR A 248 42.23 -13.38 -3.67
C TYR A 248 41.75 -13.16 -5.10
N GLY A 249 42.66 -12.98 -6.07
CA GLY A 249 42.33 -12.88 -7.48
C GLY A 249 41.50 -11.64 -7.85
N ALA A 250 41.64 -10.54 -7.10
CA ALA A 250 40.85 -9.34 -7.33
C ALA A 250 41.17 -8.72 -8.71
N GLU A 251 40.12 -8.39 -9.42
CA GLU A 251 40.23 -7.53 -10.62
C GLU A 251 40.27 -6.08 -10.15
N PHE A 252 41.38 -5.39 -10.56
CA PHE A 252 41.58 -4.00 -10.22
C PHE A 252 41.00 -3.08 -11.27
N THR A 253 40.28 -2.06 -10.82
CA THR A 253 39.91 -0.94 -11.69
C THR A 253 41.13 -0.12 -12.08
N GLU A 254 40.98 0.77 -13.06
CA GLU A 254 42.04 1.73 -13.43
C GLU A 254 42.50 2.54 -12.20
N LYS A 255 41.57 3.00 -11.35
CA LYS A 255 41.85 3.74 -10.13
C LYS A 255 42.70 2.92 -9.15
N ASP A 256 42.38 1.63 -8.98
CA ASP A 256 43.10 0.73 -8.05
C ASP A 256 44.54 0.50 -8.53
N ASN A 257 44.72 0.28 -9.84
CA ASN A 257 46.06 0.13 -10.44
C ASN A 257 46.92 1.40 -10.26
N TRP A 258 46.36 2.58 -10.51
CA TRP A 258 47.08 3.84 -10.30
C TRP A 258 47.45 4.07 -8.83
N ALA A 259 46.56 3.78 -7.88
CA ALA A 259 46.84 3.89 -6.46
C ALA A 259 47.96 2.94 -6.01
N TRP A 260 47.93 1.71 -6.53
CA TRP A 260 48.99 0.75 -6.28
C TRP A 260 50.33 1.19 -6.90
N VAL A 261 50.33 1.64 -8.16
CA VAL A 261 51.52 2.26 -8.83
C VAL A 261 52.11 3.36 -7.96
N TYR A 262 51.28 4.31 -7.49
CA TYR A 262 51.75 5.36 -6.58
C TYR A 262 52.41 4.80 -5.33
N SER A 263 51.81 3.80 -4.70
CA SER A 263 52.34 3.15 -3.49
C SER A 263 53.69 2.48 -3.76
N LEU A 264 53.84 1.83 -4.93
CA LEU A 264 55.10 1.22 -5.38
C LEU A 264 56.20 2.26 -5.60
N TYR A 265 55.89 3.43 -6.20
CA TYR A 265 56.83 4.55 -6.29
C TYR A 265 57.29 5.01 -4.92
N ARG A 266 56.39 5.07 -3.94
CA ARG A 266 56.69 5.52 -2.55
C ARG A 266 57.60 4.56 -1.80
N ILE A 267 57.60 3.25 -2.11
CA ILE A 267 58.50 2.24 -1.50
C ILE A 267 59.76 1.95 -2.35
N GLY A 268 59.89 2.60 -3.53
CA GLY A 268 61.04 2.42 -4.42
C GLY A 268 60.98 1.23 -5.38
N GLU A 269 59.85 0.53 -5.47
CA GLU A 269 59.61 -0.63 -6.35
C GLU A 269 59.25 -0.19 -7.78
N ILE A 270 60.12 0.63 -8.40
CA ILE A 270 59.87 1.31 -9.68
C ILE A 270 59.64 0.33 -10.81
N ASN A 271 60.40 -0.80 -10.85
CA ASN A 271 60.24 -1.80 -11.93
C ASN A 271 58.86 -2.45 -11.92
N GLN A 272 58.32 -2.69 -10.72
CA GLN A 272 56.97 -3.26 -10.60
C GLN A 272 55.92 -2.23 -10.98
N ALA A 273 56.08 -1.00 -10.55
CA ALA A 273 55.21 0.11 -10.97
C ALA A 273 55.12 0.23 -12.50
N GLN A 274 56.31 0.16 -13.18
CA GLN A 274 56.37 0.24 -14.63
C GLN A 274 55.68 -0.95 -15.30
N ASN A 275 55.88 -2.17 -14.82
CA ASN A 275 55.17 -3.35 -15.34
C ASN A 275 53.64 -3.23 -15.30
N ILE A 276 53.12 -2.59 -14.27
CA ILE A 276 51.67 -2.31 -14.19
C ILE A 276 51.28 -1.27 -15.21
N LEU A 277 52.03 -0.19 -15.31
CA LEU A 277 51.75 0.91 -16.25
C LEU A 277 51.83 0.46 -17.72
N ASP A 278 52.75 -0.46 -18.07
CA ASP A 278 52.90 -0.98 -19.43
C ASP A 278 51.67 -1.79 -19.90
N THR A 279 50.89 -2.31 -18.96
CA THR A 279 49.65 -3.11 -19.23
C THR A 279 48.39 -2.33 -18.96
N LEU A 280 48.47 -1.12 -18.37
CA LEU A 280 47.32 -0.34 -17.97
C LEU A 280 46.73 0.47 -19.14
N GLU A 281 45.55 0.12 -19.58
CA GLU A 281 44.78 0.94 -20.50
C GLU A 281 44.18 2.14 -19.76
N THR A 282 44.52 3.35 -20.21
CA THR A 282 43.94 4.58 -19.65
C THR A 282 42.64 4.89 -20.36
N THR A 283 41.55 4.65 -19.67
CA THR A 283 40.17 4.96 -20.12
C THR A 283 39.60 6.21 -19.46
N ASN A 284 40.17 6.60 -18.32
CA ASN A 284 39.74 7.76 -17.54
C ASN A 284 40.91 8.73 -17.30
N GLU A 285 41.03 9.72 -18.16
CA GLU A 285 42.09 10.73 -18.07
C GLU A 285 42.10 11.51 -16.74
N LEU A 286 40.95 11.74 -16.13
CA LEU A 286 40.85 12.41 -14.83
C LEU A 286 41.60 11.62 -13.75
N VAL A 287 41.30 10.31 -13.66
CA VAL A 287 41.96 9.40 -12.70
C VAL A 287 43.46 9.32 -12.98
N ALA A 288 43.82 9.16 -14.24
CA ALA A 288 45.22 9.08 -14.64
C ALA A 288 46.01 10.39 -14.31
N ASN A 289 45.47 11.56 -14.65
CA ASN A 289 46.10 12.83 -14.37
C ASN A 289 46.25 13.11 -12.88
N PHE A 290 45.24 12.76 -12.07
CA PHE A 290 45.32 12.86 -10.63
C PHE A 290 46.53 12.07 -10.04
N TRP A 291 46.69 10.82 -10.43
CA TRP A 291 47.77 10.00 -9.92
C TRP A 291 49.12 10.36 -10.53
N LYS A 292 49.20 10.73 -11.84
CA LYS A 292 50.42 11.24 -12.49
C LYS A 292 50.92 12.50 -11.78
N SER A 293 50.04 13.42 -11.39
CA SER A 293 50.42 14.60 -10.63
C SER A 293 51.10 14.22 -9.30
N ARG A 294 50.56 13.28 -8.56
CA ARG A 294 51.11 12.82 -7.28
C ARG A 294 52.45 12.10 -7.43
N ILE A 295 52.58 11.25 -8.47
CA ILE A 295 53.84 10.56 -8.77
C ILE A 295 54.91 11.58 -9.18
N ALA A 296 54.60 12.54 -10.06
CA ALA A 296 55.51 13.58 -10.50
C ALA A 296 55.94 14.47 -9.32
N ALA A 297 55.03 14.85 -8.44
CA ALA A 297 55.35 15.58 -7.22
C ALA A 297 56.32 14.80 -6.31
N TYR A 298 56.09 13.49 -6.12
CA TYR A 298 56.97 12.63 -5.34
C TYR A 298 58.36 12.49 -5.99
N THR A 299 58.44 12.34 -7.29
CA THR A 299 59.71 12.25 -8.04
C THR A 299 60.38 13.60 -8.24
N LYS A 300 59.84 14.70 -7.69
CA LYS A 300 60.30 16.06 -7.76
C LYS A 300 60.27 16.69 -9.17
N ASP A 301 59.48 16.11 -10.08
CA ASP A 301 59.14 16.75 -11.37
C ASP A 301 57.93 17.67 -11.15
N TYR A 302 58.20 18.80 -10.51
CA TYR A 302 57.15 19.76 -10.13
C TYR A 302 56.45 20.41 -11.32
N ARG A 303 57.11 20.43 -12.49
CA ARG A 303 56.49 20.96 -13.70
C ARG A 303 55.39 20.05 -14.20
N SER A 304 55.70 18.77 -14.39
CA SER A 304 54.70 17.78 -14.80
C SER A 304 53.59 17.62 -13.73
N ALA A 305 53.95 17.67 -12.44
CA ALA A 305 53.00 17.65 -11.36
C ALA A 305 51.95 18.76 -11.48
N TYR A 306 52.41 20.02 -11.73
CA TYR A 306 51.53 21.16 -11.92
C TYR A 306 50.66 21.04 -13.18
N GLU A 307 51.27 20.61 -14.31
CA GLU A 307 50.53 20.44 -15.56
C GLU A 307 49.37 19.41 -15.40
N TYR A 308 49.61 18.26 -14.76
CA TYR A 308 48.59 17.25 -14.49
C TYR A 308 47.57 17.73 -13.47
N ASP A 309 47.95 18.47 -12.43
CA ASP A 309 47.05 19.02 -11.45
C ASP A 309 46.06 20.01 -12.07
N VAL A 310 46.56 20.91 -12.93
CA VAL A 310 45.70 21.84 -13.69
C VAL A 310 44.71 21.10 -14.58
N LEU A 311 45.14 20.01 -15.24
CA LEU A 311 44.25 19.20 -16.09
C LEU A 311 43.18 18.52 -15.22
N THR A 312 43.57 17.96 -14.08
CA THR A 312 42.66 17.32 -13.10
C THR A 312 41.60 18.32 -12.61
N THR A 313 42.04 19.48 -12.11
CA THR A 313 41.18 20.54 -11.61
C THR A 313 40.21 21.04 -12.69
N LYS A 314 40.69 21.26 -13.92
CA LYS A 314 39.86 21.69 -15.03
C LYS A 314 38.80 20.65 -15.43
N GLN A 315 39.14 19.36 -15.39
CA GLN A 315 38.21 18.29 -15.71
C GLN A 315 37.15 18.12 -14.58
N GLN A 316 37.56 18.19 -13.32
CA GLN A 316 36.66 18.17 -12.18
C GLN A 316 35.68 19.36 -12.23
N SER A 317 36.19 20.58 -12.47
CA SER A 317 35.33 21.77 -12.57
C SER A 317 34.28 21.61 -13.67
N ARG A 318 34.64 21.06 -14.84
CA ARG A 318 33.68 20.80 -15.93
C ARG A 318 32.58 19.80 -15.53
N VAL A 319 32.94 18.74 -14.81
CA VAL A 319 31.97 17.77 -14.30
C VAL A 319 31.05 18.45 -13.31
N ILE A 320 31.59 19.22 -12.37
CA ILE A 320 30.82 19.96 -11.37
C ILE A 320 29.94 21.01 -12.05
N GLU A 321 30.46 21.81 -13.00
CA GLU A 321 29.68 22.79 -13.73
C GLU A 321 28.54 22.14 -14.53
N ALA A 322 28.77 21.03 -15.20
CA ALA A 322 27.73 20.29 -15.93
C ALA A 322 26.62 19.78 -15.02
N ILE A 323 26.92 19.54 -13.74
CA ILE A 323 25.95 19.07 -12.73
C ILE A 323 25.26 20.25 -12.05
N LEU A 324 25.98 21.36 -11.81
CA LEU A 324 25.48 22.57 -11.17
C LEU A 324 24.75 23.50 -12.13
N ASP A 325 24.92 23.28 -13.46
CA ASP A 325 24.21 24.08 -14.43
C ASP A 325 22.71 24.03 -14.12
N GLU A 326 22.16 25.19 -13.87
CA GLU A 326 20.79 25.67 -13.62
C GLU A 326 19.64 24.62 -13.60
N SER A 327 19.91 23.42 -14.13
CA SER A 327 18.96 22.35 -14.35
C SER A 327 18.46 21.73 -13.05
N LEU A 328 19.31 21.42 -12.07
CA LEU A 328 18.88 20.69 -10.87
C LEU A 328 17.96 21.53 -9.99
N ALA A 329 18.31 22.81 -9.76
CA ALA A 329 17.49 23.73 -8.98
C ALA A 329 16.20 24.07 -9.74
N GLN A 330 16.28 24.25 -11.05
CA GLN A 330 15.13 24.55 -11.91
C GLN A 330 14.20 23.33 -12.05
N TYR A 331 14.76 22.12 -12.28
CA TYR A 331 14.00 20.87 -12.27
C TYR A 331 13.35 20.59 -10.92
N GLN A 332 14.04 20.82 -9.81
CA GLN A 332 13.45 20.70 -8.47
C GLN A 332 12.32 21.70 -8.28
N ASN A 333 12.50 22.95 -8.67
CA ASN A 333 11.48 23.98 -8.59
C ASN A 333 10.27 23.65 -9.48
N ASP A 334 10.47 23.29 -10.73
CA ASP A 334 9.42 22.91 -11.68
C ASP A 334 8.67 21.66 -11.20
N TYR A 335 9.41 20.72 -10.62
CA TYR A 335 8.80 19.56 -9.99
C TYR A 335 7.95 19.95 -8.77
N TYR A 336 8.47 20.78 -7.86
CA TYR A 336 7.68 21.27 -6.72
C TYR A 336 6.45 22.08 -7.17
N GLN A 337 6.59 22.89 -8.20
CA GLN A 337 5.46 23.62 -8.78
C GLN A 337 4.42 22.67 -9.42
N SER A 338 4.87 21.64 -10.10
CA SER A 338 3.98 20.64 -10.69
C SER A 338 3.24 19.81 -9.60
N GLU A 339 3.92 19.49 -8.50
CA GLU A 339 3.33 18.80 -7.35
C GLU A 339 2.32 19.68 -6.60
N ILE A 340 2.65 20.95 -6.41
CA ILE A 340 1.71 21.93 -5.83
C ILE A 340 0.46 21.99 -6.70
N LYS A 341 0.59 22.14 -8.01
CA LYS A 341 -0.54 22.13 -8.94
C LYS A 341 -1.34 20.83 -8.90
N LEU A 342 -0.67 19.68 -8.76
CA LEU A 342 -1.34 18.39 -8.63
C LEU A 342 -2.12 18.28 -7.32
N VAL A 343 -1.53 18.71 -6.21
CA VAL A 343 -2.20 18.76 -4.90
C VAL A 343 -3.37 19.73 -4.93
N GLU A 344 -3.21 20.92 -5.49
CA GLU A 344 -4.29 21.90 -5.68
C GLU A 344 -5.42 21.32 -6.54
N TYR A 345 -5.09 20.62 -7.64
CA TYR A 345 -6.08 19.94 -8.46
C TYR A 345 -6.82 18.84 -7.67
N GLN A 346 -6.10 18.02 -6.89
CA GLN A 346 -6.71 16.98 -6.05
C GLN A 346 -7.61 17.59 -4.97
N VAL A 347 -7.17 18.66 -4.31
CA VAL A 347 -7.98 19.40 -3.33
C VAL A 347 -9.23 19.98 -4.00
N ARG A 348 -9.07 20.61 -5.17
CA ARG A 348 -10.20 21.16 -5.94
C ARG A 348 -11.19 20.07 -6.34
N MET A 349 -10.72 18.92 -6.80
CA MET A 349 -11.58 17.78 -7.16
C MET A 349 -12.31 17.19 -5.94
N ARG A 350 -11.63 17.07 -4.79
CA ARG A 350 -12.26 16.65 -3.52
C ARG A 350 -13.32 17.65 -3.05
N THR A 351 -13.04 18.94 -3.16
CA THR A 351 -13.99 20.01 -2.81
C THR A 351 -15.21 19.97 -3.72
N LEU A 352 -15.03 19.79 -5.03
CA LEU A 352 -16.12 19.65 -5.98
C LEU A 352 -16.97 18.39 -5.71
N ALA A 353 -16.31 17.26 -5.36
CA ALA A 353 -17.00 16.03 -4.97
C ALA A 353 -17.83 16.22 -3.69
N LEU A 354 -17.28 16.93 -2.70
CA LEU A 354 -18.02 17.27 -1.47
C LEU A 354 -19.22 18.18 -1.75
N ILE A 355 -19.06 19.20 -2.61
CA ILE A 355 -20.16 20.08 -3.03
C ILE A 355 -21.23 19.25 -3.74
N ALA A 356 -20.85 18.37 -4.66
CA ALA A 356 -21.79 17.49 -5.37
C ALA A 356 -22.55 16.58 -4.39
N LEU A 357 -21.87 16.05 -3.36
CA LEU A 357 -22.47 15.24 -2.30
C LEU A 357 -23.50 16.03 -1.49
N VAL A 358 -23.15 17.28 -1.13
CA VAL A 358 -24.07 18.16 -0.41
C VAL A 358 -25.30 18.50 -1.25
N VAL A 359 -25.11 18.83 -2.53
CA VAL A 359 -26.20 19.09 -3.47
C VAL A 359 -27.09 17.86 -3.63
N PHE A 360 -26.48 16.66 -3.74
CA PHE A 360 -27.23 15.41 -3.82
C PHE A 360 -28.03 15.12 -2.55
N ALA A 361 -27.43 15.39 -1.37
CA ALA A 361 -28.12 15.25 -0.08
C ALA A 361 -29.31 16.21 0.05
N ILE A 362 -29.16 17.46 -0.41
CA ILE A 362 -30.26 18.45 -0.46
C ILE A 362 -31.37 17.96 -1.40
N LEU A 363 -31.00 17.42 -2.57
CA LEU A 363 -31.96 16.86 -3.53
C LEU A 363 -32.76 15.70 -2.91
N ILE A 364 -32.06 14.78 -2.25
CA ILE A 364 -32.71 13.67 -1.51
C ILE A 364 -33.66 14.23 -0.44
N PHE A 365 -33.20 15.22 0.33
CA PHE A 365 -34.03 15.84 1.37
C PHE A 365 -35.29 16.50 0.78
N VAL A 366 -35.16 17.21 -0.35
CA VAL A 366 -36.31 17.81 -1.06
C VAL A 366 -37.27 16.73 -1.54
N VAL A 367 -36.75 15.67 -2.20
CA VAL A 367 -37.58 14.53 -2.67
C VAL A 367 -38.25 13.85 -1.48
N ALA A 368 -37.53 13.58 -0.41
CA ALA A 368 -38.10 12.98 0.82
C ALA A 368 -39.19 13.86 1.43
N SER A 369 -38.95 15.19 1.49
CA SER A 369 -39.94 16.16 1.98
C SER A 369 -41.20 16.21 1.12
N LEU A 370 -41.06 16.13 -0.20
CA LEU A 370 -42.19 16.05 -1.14
C LEU A 370 -42.96 14.73 -0.99
N LEU A 371 -42.25 13.62 -0.82
CA LEU A 371 -42.86 12.30 -0.59
C LEU A 371 -43.59 12.26 0.75
N LEU A 372 -42.97 12.82 1.82
CA LEU A 372 -43.60 12.94 3.12
C LEU A 372 -44.83 13.87 3.08
N GLY A 373 -44.76 14.95 2.32
CA GLY A 373 -45.90 15.83 2.08
C GLY A 373 -47.07 15.10 1.38
N ARG A 374 -46.76 14.33 0.34
CA ARG A 374 -47.74 13.47 -0.35
C ARG A 374 -48.30 12.38 0.57
N TYR A 375 -47.45 11.76 1.38
CA TYR A 375 -47.85 10.75 2.33
C TYR A 375 -48.78 11.33 3.42
N LYS A 376 -48.40 12.48 4.01
CA LYS A 376 -49.26 13.19 4.99
C LYS A 376 -50.60 13.59 4.39
N LYS A 377 -50.60 14.08 3.11
CA LYS A 377 -51.85 14.42 2.42
C LYS A 377 -52.74 13.20 2.23
N LYS A 378 -52.14 12.08 1.79
CA LYS A 378 -52.84 10.79 1.63
C LYS A 378 -53.39 10.28 2.97
N GLN A 379 -52.60 10.36 4.06
CA GLN A 379 -53.08 10.01 5.40
C GLN A 379 -54.22 10.91 5.90
N ALA A 380 -54.15 12.21 5.57
CA ALA A 380 -55.24 13.12 5.92
C ALA A 380 -56.51 12.82 5.11
N GLU A 381 -56.37 12.47 3.83
CA GLU A 381 -57.48 12.03 2.98
C GLU A 381 -58.08 10.69 3.49
N GLU A 382 -57.24 9.70 3.83
CA GLU A 382 -57.67 8.44 4.41
C GLU A 382 -58.33 8.62 5.80
N LYS A 383 -57.78 9.54 6.61
CA LYS A 383 -58.38 9.89 7.92
C LYS A 383 -59.74 10.56 7.75
N ASN A 384 -59.89 11.45 6.78
CA ASN A 384 -61.17 12.10 6.49
C ASN A 384 -62.20 11.10 5.94
N GLN A 385 -61.76 10.18 5.05
CA GLN A 385 -62.63 9.08 4.59
C GLN A 385 -63.04 8.14 5.74
N LEU A 386 -62.11 7.84 6.69
CA LEU A 386 -62.43 7.06 7.89
C LEU A 386 -63.36 7.79 8.85
N LEU A 387 -63.24 9.12 8.96
CA LEU A 387 -64.18 9.93 9.75
C LEU A 387 -65.55 9.97 9.11
N GLU A 388 -65.64 10.15 7.81
CA GLU A 388 -66.89 10.05 7.05
C GLU A 388 -67.53 8.67 7.16
N TYR A 389 -66.72 7.60 7.11
CA TYR A 389 -67.15 6.23 7.31
C TYR A 389 -67.59 5.97 8.77
N ALA A 390 -66.88 6.55 9.74
CA ALA A 390 -67.26 6.44 11.15
C ALA A 390 -68.53 7.21 11.45
N GLU A 391 -68.77 8.35 10.83
CA GLU A 391 -70.03 9.10 10.94
C GLU A 391 -71.17 8.35 10.28
N GLU A 392 -70.92 7.71 9.14
CA GLU A 392 -71.91 6.87 8.46
C GLU A 392 -72.23 5.61 9.29
N ILE A 393 -71.19 4.94 9.84
CA ILE A 393 -71.37 3.79 10.78
C ILE A 393 -72.08 4.22 12.05
N LYS A 394 -71.76 5.41 12.59
CA LYS A 394 -72.45 5.96 13.78
C LYS A 394 -73.92 6.21 13.47
N ARG A 395 -74.20 6.72 12.27
CA ARG A 395 -75.57 6.90 11.76
C ARG A 395 -76.29 5.55 11.59
N GLN A 396 -75.61 4.52 11.05
CA GLN A 396 -76.14 3.18 10.89
C GLN A 396 -76.27 2.42 12.24
N LEU A 397 -75.39 2.72 13.24
CA LEU A 397 -75.49 2.18 14.60
C LEU A 397 -76.62 2.84 15.37
N GLU A 398 -76.88 4.11 15.15
CA GLU A 398 -78.04 4.80 15.71
C GLU A 398 -79.35 4.29 15.11
N GLU A 399 -79.29 3.73 13.87
CA GLU A 399 -80.41 3.09 13.16
C GLU A 399 -80.55 1.56 13.47
N SER A 400 -79.52 0.89 14.02
CA SER A 400 -79.47 -0.56 14.29
C SER A 400 -78.93 -0.90 15.67
N GLU A 401 -79.78 -0.93 16.61
CA GLU A 401 -79.50 -1.62 17.91
C GLU A 401 -79.35 -3.12 17.65
N ARG A 402 -78.19 -3.65 17.90
CA ARG A 402 -77.76 -5.06 18.05
C ARG A 402 -76.86 -5.63 16.94
N ASN A 403 -75.72 -6.03 17.44
CA ASN A 403 -74.80 -7.09 17.02
C ASN A 403 -73.55 -6.62 16.19
N ASP A 404 -72.44 -7.00 16.77
CA ASP A 404 -71.13 -7.41 16.26
C ASP A 404 -69.92 -6.53 16.64
N TYR A 405 -69.64 -6.58 17.95
CA TYR A 405 -68.35 -6.08 18.48
C TYR A 405 -67.14 -6.98 18.12
N SER A 406 -67.40 -8.24 17.72
CA SER A 406 -66.35 -9.25 17.47
C SER A 406 -65.63 -9.08 16.09
N GLU A 407 -66.32 -8.60 15.08
CA GLU A 407 -65.75 -8.43 13.73
C GLU A 407 -64.84 -7.20 13.59
N LEU A 408 -65.14 -6.13 14.35
CA LEU A 408 -64.32 -4.93 14.40
C LEU A 408 -62.96 -5.18 15.06
N LYS A 409 -62.92 -6.02 16.09
CA LYS A 409 -61.71 -6.40 16.81
C LYS A 409 -60.73 -7.19 15.92
N LYS A 410 -61.24 -8.09 15.08
CA LYS A 410 -60.44 -8.86 14.09
C LYS A 410 -59.84 -7.99 13.01
N LYS A 411 -60.57 -7.01 12.49
CA LYS A 411 -60.06 -6.05 11.46
C LYS A 411 -58.98 -5.15 12.02
N PHE A 412 -59.09 -4.71 13.27
CA PHE A 412 -58.10 -3.87 13.95
C PHE A 412 -56.77 -4.61 14.14
N ILE A 413 -56.78 -5.86 14.56
CA ILE A 413 -55.61 -6.71 14.77
C ILE A 413 -54.90 -7.00 13.43
N SER A 414 -55.62 -7.21 12.34
CA SER A 414 -55.02 -7.44 11.01
C SER A 414 -54.28 -6.19 10.48
N LEU A 415 -54.79 -4.98 10.75
CA LEU A 415 -54.18 -3.72 10.34
C LEU A 415 -52.84 -3.47 11.09
N TYR A 416 -52.75 -3.80 12.36
CA TYR A 416 -51.53 -3.72 13.15
C TYR A 416 -50.45 -4.71 12.68
N LYS A 417 -50.83 -5.97 12.40
CA LYS A 417 -49.91 -6.99 11.85
C LYS A 417 -49.26 -6.54 10.54
N THR A 418 -50.01 -5.87 9.65
CA THR A 418 -49.51 -5.38 8.35
C THR A 418 -48.53 -4.20 8.53
N ARG A 419 -48.76 -3.31 9.50
CA ARG A 419 -47.84 -2.19 9.77
C ARG A 419 -46.48 -2.63 10.37
N PHE A 420 -46.50 -3.62 11.29
CA PHE A 420 -45.26 -4.15 11.85
C PHE A 420 -44.45 -4.98 10.86
N ALA A 421 -45.09 -5.69 9.93
CA ALA A 421 -44.40 -6.37 8.83
C ALA A 421 -43.65 -5.38 7.90
N THR A 422 -44.24 -4.21 7.65
CA THR A 422 -43.60 -3.17 6.83
C THR A 422 -42.37 -2.57 7.49
N ILE A 423 -42.37 -2.40 8.83
CA ILE A 423 -41.21 -1.95 9.59
C ILE A 423 -40.09 -3.01 9.56
N GLY A 424 -40.44 -4.31 9.65
CA GLY A 424 -39.48 -5.41 9.51
C GLY A 424 -38.76 -5.40 8.15
N VAL A 425 -39.50 -5.24 7.05
CA VAL A 425 -38.96 -5.17 5.71
C VAL A 425 -38.03 -3.95 5.50
N LEU A 426 -38.37 -2.80 6.09
CA LEU A 426 -37.53 -1.59 6.05
C LEU A 426 -36.22 -1.78 6.85
N CYS A 427 -36.27 -2.50 7.97
CA CYS A 427 -35.09 -2.88 8.73
C CYS A 427 -34.19 -3.84 7.94
N ASP A 428 -34.76 -4.83 7.25
CA ASP A 428 -34.00 -5.79 6.43
C ASP A 428 -33.36 -5.16 5.20
N GLN A 429 -34.05 -4.25 4.51
CA GLN A 429 -33.48 -3.50 3.37
C GLN A 429 -32.35 -2.57 3.81
N TYR A 430 -32.47 -1.96 4.98
CA TYR A 430 -31.40 -1.13 5.55
C TYR A 430 -30.16 -1.98 5.90
N ILE A 431 -30.38 -3.19 6.37
CA ILE A 431 -29.32 -4.13 6.79
C ILE A 431 -28.57 -4.73 5.59
N GLN A 432 -29.25 -4.98 4.48
CA GLN A 432 -28.63 -5.50 3.25
C GLN A 432 -27.81 -4.44 2.49
N SER A 433 -28.05 -3.15 2.72
CA SER A 433 -27.30 -2.05 2.13
C SER A 433 -26.08 -1.59 2.95
N ALA A 434 -25.85 -2.16 4.13
CA ALA A 434 -24.79 -1.80 5.09
C ALA A 434 -23.41 -2.35 4.72
N GLY A 435 -22.87 -1.96 3.57
CA GLY A 435 -21.54 -2.39 3.09
C GLY A 435 -20.69 -1.30 2.46
N ARG A 436 -21.07 0.00 2.49
CA ARG A 436 -20.29 1.09 1.87
C ARG A 436 -20.07 2.25 2.84
N VAL A 437 -18.82 2.53 3.03
CA VAL A 437 -18.16 3.40 4.01
C VAL A 437 -18.59 4.87 3.93
N ASP A 438 -18.76 5.50 5.07
CA ASP A 438 -18.79 6.92 5.48
C ASP A 438 -20.13 7.63 5.75
N ILE A 439 -21.21 7.42 5.05
CA ILE A 439 -22.53 7.98 5.40
C ILE A 439 -23.26 7.06 6.41
N GLU A 440 -22.88 5.81 6.40
CA GLU A 440 -23.38 4.76 7.29
C GLU A 440 -23.06 5.04 8.77
N ALA A 441 -21.90 5.60 9.07
CA ALA A 441 -21.47 5.80 10.46
C ALA A 441 -22.35 6.80 11.23
N LEU A 442 -22.88 7.83 10.59
CA LEU A 442 -23.72 8.84 11.25
C LEU A 442 -25.17 8.37 11.39
N MET A 443 -25.70 7.70 10.38
CA MET A 443 -27.04 7.09 10.43
C MET A 443 -27.04 5.84 11.29
N PHE A 444 -25.99 5.02 11.24
CA PHE A 444 -25.79 3.86 12.09
C PHE A 444 -25.77 4.28 13.58
N LYS A 445 -25.04 5.34 13.91
CA LYS A 445 -24.97 5.88 15.27
C LYS A 445 -26.32 6.40 15.78
N LYS A 446 -27.17 6.92 14.92
CA LYS A 446 -28.50 7.43 15.27
C LYS A 446 -29.53 6.29 15.42
N VAL A 447 -29.43 5.25 14.59
CA VAL A 447 -30.22 4.02 14.71
C VAL A 447 -29.73 3.18 15.91
N GLU A 448 -28.43 3.13 16.15
CA GLU A 448 -27.82 2.48 17.31
C GLU A 448 -28.22 3.18 18.62
N LEU A 449 -28.34 4.52 18.62
CA LEU A 449 -28.89 5.28 19.74
C LEU A 449 -30.38 4.93 19.98
N LEU A 450 -31.21 4.88 18.96
CA LEU A 450 -32.61 4.47 19.07
C LEU A 450 -32.77 3.02 19.52
N ILE A 451 -31.92 2.12 19.03
CA ILE A 451 -31.86 0.72 19.45
C ILE A 451 -31.31 0.61 20.88
N SER A 452 -30.34 1.46 21.28
CA SER A 452 -29.80 1.45 22.65
C SER A 452 -30.77 2.02 23.67
N GLU A 453 -31.62 2.97 23.31
CA GLU A 453 -32.72 3.47 24.13
C GLU A 453 -33.77 2.37 24.37
N VAL A 454 -34.05 1.54 23.37
CA VAL A 454 -34.90 0.35 23.49
C VAL A 454 -34.23 -0.79 24.28
N LYS A 455 -32.90 -0.87 24.22
CA LYS A 455 -32.09 -1.96 24.77
C LYS A 455 -31.81 -1.84 26.27
N ASN A 456 -31.71 -0.63 26.81
CA ASN A 456 -31.19 -0.39 28.15
C ASN A 456 -32.25 -0.09 29.22
N ASP A 457 -33.52 -0.03 28.88
CA ASP A 457 -34.55 0.29 29.85
C ASP A 457 -35.39 -0.95 30.22
N SER A 458 -35.18 -1.47 31.42
CA SER A 458 -36.01 -2.54 31.99
C SER A 458 -37.49 -2.14 32.06
N ASN A 459 -37.78 -0.84 32.14
CA ASN A 459 -39.13 -0.29 32.12
C ASN A 459 -39.77 -0.40 30.73
N ASN A 460 -39.01 -0.24 29.66
CA ASN A 460 -39.52 -0.38 28.29
C ASN A 460 -39.88 -1.84 27.96
N ARG A 461 -39.15 -2.80 28.50
CA ARG A 461 -39.45 -4.22 28.32
C ARG A 461 -40.72 -4.61 29.06
N ALA A 462 -40.88 -4.14 30.29
CA ALA A 462 -42.13 -4.34 31.07
C ALA A 462 -43.32 -3.65 30.40
N ALA A 463 -43.14 -2.43 29.89
CA ALA A 463 -44.20 -1.71 29.15
C ALA A 463 -44.57 -2.45 27.85
N PHE A 464 -43.60 -3.08 27.16
CA PHE A 464 -43.84 -3.88 25.96
C PHE A 464 -44.60 -5.17 26.28
N GLU A 465 -44.26 -5.87 27.38
CA GLU A 465 -44.99 -7.04 27.83
C GLU A 465 -46.43 -6.68 28.27
N ILE A 466 -46.62 -5.54 28.94
CA ILE A 466 -47.97 -5.04 29.32
C ILE A 466 -48.79 -4.72 28.05
N MET A 467 -48.18 -4.16 27.02
CA MET A 467 -48.88 -3.89 25.77
C MET A 467 -49.31 -5.19 25.09
N LEU A 468 -48.42 -6.21 25.06
CA LEU A 468 -48.74 -7.52 24.50
C LEU A 468 -49.86 -8.23 25.32
N ASP A 469 -49.83 -8.07 26.62
CA ASP A 469 -50.88 -8.62 27.49
C ASP A 469 -52.24 -7.98 27.26
N ASN A 470 -52.28 -6.67 27.01
CA ASN A 470 -53.53 -5.95 26.71
C ASN A 470 -54.15 -6.38 25.37
N ASP A 471 -53.31 -6.68 24.38
CA ASP A 471 -53.76 -6.97 23.02
C ASP A 471 -53.89 -8.47 22.72
N LEU A 472 -53.23 -9.34 23.49
CA LEU A 472 -53.14 -10.79 23.26
C LEU A 472 -53.59 -11.62 24.47
N ASP A 473 -54.63 -11.18 25.13
CA ASP A 473 -55.32 -11.93 26.16
C ASP A 473 -54.40 -12.41 27.30
N MET A 474 -53.56 -11.47 27.81
CA MET A 474 -52.62 -11.68 28.92
C MET A 474 -51.56 -12.76 28.64
N ILE A 475 -51.13 -12.88 27.37
CA ILE A 475 -50.24 -13.96 26.89
C ILE A 475 -48.89 -14.02 27.65
N MET A 476 -48.29 -12.88 27.94
CA MET A 476 -47.00 -12.82 28.63
C MET A 476 -47.16 -13.12 30.13
N THR A 477 -48.20 -12.60 30.74
CA THR A 477 -48.53 -12.89 32.14
C THR A 477 -48.84 -14.39 32.34
N ARG A 478 -49.61 -15.01 31.43
CA ARG A 478 -49.86 -16.46 31.44
C ARG A 478 -48.57 -17.25 31.23
N LEU A 479 -47.75 -16.89 30.25
CA LEU A 479 -46.50 -17.58 30.02
C LEU A 479 -45.57 -17.54 31.25
N ARG A 480 -45.47 -16.39 31.92
CA ARG A 480 -44.67 -16.26 33.15
C ARG A 480 -45.23 -17.11 34.28
N ALA A 481 -46.55 -17.15 34.44
CA ALA A 481 -47.22 -17.95 35.48
C ALA A 481 -47.09 -19.46 35.25
N GLU A 482 -47.30 -19.90 34.01
CA GLU A 482 -47.32 -21.32 33.66
C GLU A 482 -45.91 -21.89 33.40
N MET A 483 -44.96 -21.06 32.99
CA MET A 483 -43.59 -21.46 32.64
C MET A 483 -42.51 -20.75 33.47
N PRO A 484 -42.57 -20.66 34.79
CA PRO A 484 -41.70 -19.81 35.64
C PRO A 484 -40.21 -20.19 35.61
N LYS A 485 -39.84 -21.34 35.03
CA LYS A 485 -38.45 -21.80 34.88
C LYS A 485 -37.79 -21.34 33.59
N LEU A 486 -38.46 -20.57 32.71
CA LEU A 486 -37.86 -19.91 31.58
C LEU A 486 -36.95 -18.77 32.07
N LYS A 487 -35.87 -18.49 31.34
CA LYS A 487 -34.97 -17.37 31.64
C LYS A 487 -35.57 -16.07 31.10
N GLU A 488 -35.18 -14.92 31.65
CA GLU A 488 -35.63 -13.61 31.17
C GLU A 488 -35.34 -13.41 29.66
N LEU A 489 -34.27 -13.99 29.17
CA LEU A 489 -33.95 -13.96 27.74
C LEU A 489 -34.93 -14.82 26.91
N ASP A 490 -35.47 -15.91 27.47
CA ASP A 490 -36.47 -16.74 26.79
C ASP A 490 -37.79 -15.97 26.67
N TYR A 491 -38.21 -15.26 27.71
CA TYR A 491 -39.40 -14.39 27.66
C TYR A 491 -39.25 -13.26 26.67
N ALA A 492 -38.08 -12.60 26.64
CA ALA A 492 -37.80 -11.55 25.68
C ALA A 492 -37.82 -12.06 24.23
N ILE A 493 -37.24 -13.22 23.96
CA ILE A 493 -37.29 -13.83 22.62
C ILE A 493 -38.73 -14.21 22.24
N PHE A 494 -39.49 -14.77 23.18
CA PHE A 494 -40.87 -15.12 22.94
C PHE A 494 -41.73 -13.88 22.62
N SER A 495 -41.60 -12.80 23.38
CA SER A 495 -42.35 -11.56 23.14
C SER A 495 -42.06 -10.95 21.75
N TYR A 496 -40.82 -11.03 21.28
CA TYR A 496 -40.44 -10.56 19.91
C TYR A 496 -40.97 -11.50 18.81
N LEU A 497 -40.96 -12.82 19.05
CA LEU A 497 -41.51 -13.80 18.11
C LEU A 497 -43.01 -13.63 17.90
N ILE A 498 -43.77 -13.37 18.97
CA ILE A 498 -45.22 -13.13 18.91
C ILE A 498 -45.55 -11.97 17.97
N VAL A 499 -44.76 -10.93 18.01
CA VAL A 499 -44.96 -9.73 17.16
C VAL A 499 -44.52 -9.96 15.73
N GLY A 500 -43.84 -11.09 15.44
CA GLY A 500 -43.46 -11.50 14.11
C GLY A 500 -42.04 -11.04 13.68
N PHE A 501 -41.18 -10.69 14.65
CA PHE A 501 -39.76 -10.43 14.32
C PHE A 501 -39.05 -11.72 13.93
N ASP A 502 -38.22 -11.65 12.89
CA ASP A 502 -37.38 -12.77 12.48
C ASP A 502 -36.17 -12.96 13.41
N ALA A 503 -35.51 -14.10 13.29
CA ALA A 503 -34.36 -14.45 14.11
C ALA A 503 -33.17 -13.48 13.96
N THR A 504 -33.01 -12.86 12.79
CA THR A 504 -31.97 -11.90 12.51
C THR A 504 -32.19 -10.59 13.24
N THR A 505 -33.41 -10.08 13.20
CA THR A 505 -33.84 -8.88 13.94
C THR A 505 -33.71 -9.07 15.43
N ILE A 506 -34.20 -10.21 15.96
CA ILE A 506 -34.13 -10.57 17.40
C ILE A 506 -32.67 -10.68 17.85
N SER A 507 -31.80 -11.29 17.06
CA SER A 507 -30.36 -11.43 17.34
C SER A 507 -29.69 -10.07 17.56
N ARG A 508 -30.07 -9.09 16.78
CA ARG A 508 -29.54 -7.72 16.85
C ARG A 508 -30.12 -6.91 18.00
N LEU A 509 -31.44 -7.03 18.24
CA LEU A 509 -32.09 -6.37 19.37
C LEU A 509 -31.56 -6.87 20.72
N LEU A 510 -31.25 -8.15 20.83
CA LEU A 510 -30.75 -8.75 22.07
C LEU A 510 -29.23 -8.86 22.17
N GLY A 511 -28.48 -8.56 21.07
CA GLY A 511 -27.02 -8.66 21.05
C GLY A 511 -26.48 -10.08 21.14
N ILE A 512 -27.23 -11.06 20.64
CA ILE A 512 -26.87 -12.48 20.62
C ILE A 512 -26.75 -12.98 19.17
N THR A 513 -26.12 -14.13 18.93
CA THR A 513 -26.04 -14.69 17.57
C THR A 513 -27.36 -15.22 17.07
N VAL A 514 -27.60 -15.22 15.76
CA VAL A 514 -28.84 -15.79 15.15
C VAL A 514 -29.02 -17.26 15.55
N ASN A 515 -27.93 -18.03 15.59
CA ASN A 515 -27.94 -19.41 16.04
C ASN A 515 -28.43 -19.54 17.50
N ASN A 516 -28.08 -18.59 18.36
CA ASN A 516 -28.56 -18.55 19.73
C ASN A 516 -30.07 -18.28 19.79
N VAL A 517 -30.60 -17.40 18.92
CA VAL A 517 -32.04 -17.16 18.84
C VAL A 517 -32.78 -18.44 18.47
N TYR A 518 -32.33 -19.17 17.46
CA TYR A 518 -32.93 -20.47 17.10
C TYR A 518 -32.80 -21.51 18.21
N ALA A 519 -31.66 -21.54 18.90
CA ALA A 519 -31.48 -22.45 20.04
C ALA A 519 -32.45 -22.13 21.19
N HIS A 520 -32.69 -20.84 21.48
CA HIS A 520 -33.66 -20.40 22.47
C HIS A 520 -35.09 -20.68 22.01
N LYS A 521 -35.47 -20.37 20.76
CA LYS A 521 -36.78 -20.70 20.18
C LYS A 521 -37.06 -22.19 20.31
N ARG A 522 -36.09 -23.05 19.94
CA ARG A 522 -36.20 -24.50 20.08
C ARG A 522 -36.34 -24.92 21.54
N ARG A 523 -35.56 -24.35 22.43
CA ARG A 523 -35.60 -24.64 23.88
C ARG A 523 -36.95 -24.25 24.50
N ILE A 524 -37.50 -23.09 24.14
CA ILE A 524 -38.83 -22.66 24.60
C ILE A 524 -39.88 -23.65 24.13
N ARG A 525 -39.85 -24.00 22.82
CA ARG A 525 -40.79 -24.98 22.25
C ARG A 525 -40.73 -26.32 22.95
N VAL A 526 -39.55 -26.91 23.10
CA VAL A 526 -39.37 -28.21 23.78
C VAL A 526 -39.88 -28.17 25.22
N ARG A 527 -39.59 -27.09 25.96
CA ARG A 527 -40.06 -26.95 27.35
C ARG A 527 -41.56 -26.81 27.44
N ILE A 528 -42.23 -26.14 26.50
CA ILE A 528 -43.70 -26.05 26.45
C ILE A 528 -44.29 -27.43 26.12
N GLU A 529 -43.70 -28.14 25.15
CA GLU A 529 -44.13 -29.49 24.77
C GLU A 529 -43.95 -30.51 25.91
N GLU A 530 -42.84 -30.44 26.66
CA GLU A 530 -42.58 -31.33 27.82
C GLU A 530 -43.48 -31.05 29.02
N LYS A 531 -43.70 -29.76 29.34
CA LYS A 531 -44.45 -29.37 30.52
C LYS A 531 -45.97 -29.38 30.29
N ARG A 532 -46.40 -29.21 29.05
CA ARG A 532 -47.80 -29.10 28.62
C ARG A 532 -48.64 -28.19 29.53
N PRO A 533 -48.26 -26.88 29.65
CA PRO A 533 -49.06 -25.92 30.43
C PRO A 533 -50.49 -25.79 29.87
N GLU A 534 -51.40 -25.19 30.62
CA GLU A 534 -52.84 -25.07 30.26
C GLU A 534 -53.01 -24.41 28.87
N HIS A 535 -52.20 -23.41 28.55
CA HIS A 535 -52.26 -22.70 27.27
C HIS A 535 -51.16 -23.13 26.27
N ALA A 536 -50.67 -24.37 26.35
CA ALA A 536 -49.58 -24.90 25.55
C ALA A 536 -49.80 -24.71 24.05
N ASP A 537 -50.96 -24.99 23.52
CA ASP A 537 -51.28 -24.92 22.10
C ASP A 537 -51.22 -23.45 21.60
N GLN A 538 -51.69 -22.49 22.41
CA GLN A 538 -51.59 -21.07 22.09
C GLN A 538 -50.12 -20.58 22.05
N PHE A 539 -49.32 -21.02 23.03
CA PHE A 539 -47.87 -20.66 23.04
C PHE A 539 -47.12 -21.28 21.88
N LEU A 540 -47.44 -22.52 21.48
CA LEU A 540 -46.80 -23.20 20.34
C LEU A 540 -47.20 -22.60 19.01
N GLU A 541 -48.45 -22.16 18.85
CA GLU A 541 -48.92 -21.44 17.66
C GLU A 541 -48.18 -20.12 17.48
N MET A 542 -47.90 -19.41 18.58
CA MET A 542 -47.13 -18.16 18.55
C MET A 542 -45.63 -18.37 18.25
N LEU A 543 -45.13 -19.61 18.42
CA LEU A 543 -43.75 -19.99 18.08
C LEU A 543 -43.64 -20.62 16.68
N ALA A 544 -44.70 -20.82 15.96
CA ALA A 544 -44.63 -21.34 14.61
C ALA A 544 -44.06 -20.31 13.65
#